data_e25c1b2b7b79587b79a44b76b57e1148
#
_entry.id   e25c1b2b7b79587b79a44b76b57e1148
#
_cell.length_a   1.000
_cell.length_b   1.000
_cell.length_c   1.000
_cell.angle_alpha   90.00
_cell.angle_beta   90.00
_cell.angle_gamma   90.00
#
_symmetry.space_group_name_H-M   'P 1'
#
loop_
_entity.id
_entity.type
_entity.pdbx_description
1 polymer ?
#
loop_
_entity_poly.entity_id
_entity_poly.type
_entity_poly.pdbx_seq_one_letter_code
_entity_poly.pdbx_strand_id
1 'polypeptide(L)'
;MSDIVKINSLEKTYSNGTENLTIFKDLNLNVKEGSKTVITGQSGSGKSTLLNIIGSIDSATSGTVIAGPWNVTSLSEKEQALYRSKFLGLIFQFHYLLKDFTALENVYMAAFMAGMSKKLAKEKAEILLCDVGLEKRLNHLPGELSGGERQRVAVARALINDPELILADEPTGNLDPENALLIGNLLFSMAEKYKKTLILVTHDKNLAKNGDVCYSINCGNLKEA
;
A
#
# COMPACT_ATOMS: atom_id res chain seq x y z
N MET A 1 9.83 -20.44 1.38
CA MET A 1 9.59 -18.99 1.27
C MET A 1 9.62 -18.42 2.66
N SER A 2 10.38 -17.36 2.89
CA SER A 2 10.44 -16.64 4.17
C SER A 2 9.19 -15.78 4.36
N ASP A 3 8.86 -15.47 5.61
CA ASP A 3 7.83 -14.48 5.90
C ASP A 3 8.45 -13.09 5.79
N ILE A 4 7.86 -12.23 4.95
CA ILE A 4 8.29 -10.84 4.80
C ILE A 4 7.66 -9.92 5.84
N VAL A 5 6.45 -10.25 6.32
CA VAL A 5 5.80 -9.54 7.43
C VAL A 5 5.43 -10.55 8.50
N LYS A 6 5.77 -10.23 9.76
CA LYS A 6 5.39 -10.99 10.96
C LYS A 6 4.81 -10.04 11.99
N ILE A 7 3.59 -10.31 12.40
CA ILE A 7 2.89 -9.56 13.42
C ILE A 7 2.57 -10.52 14.57
N ASN A 8 3.01 -10.16 15.78
CA ASN A 8 2.78 -10.97 16.97
C ASN A 8 2.10 -10.12 18.03
N SER A 9 0.96 -10.62 18.51
CA SER A 9 0.16 -10.06 19.61
C SER A 9 -0.06 -8.55 19.47
N LEU A 10 -0.39 -8.09 18.26
CA LEU A 10 -0.59 -6.68 17.98
C LEU A 10 -1.83 -6.18 18.71
N GLU A 11 -1.64 -5.12 19.50
CA GLU A 11 -2.70 -4.36 20.12
C GLU A 11 -2.73 -2.93 19.57
N LYS A 12 -3.93 -2.42 19.30
CA LYS A 12 -4.15 -1.02 18.98
C LYS A 12 -5.38 -0.51 19.68
N THR A 13 -5.18 0.49 20.52
CA THR A 13 -6.24 1.22 21.23
C THR A 13 -6.03 2.71 21.01
N TYR A 14 -7.07 3.40 20.55
CA TYR A 14 -7.12 4.86 20.49
C TYR A 14 -7.77 5.36 21.79
N SER A 15 -7.16 6.37 22.42
CA SER A 15 -7.70 7.03 23.61
C SER A 15 -7.88 8.52 23.35
N ASN A 16 -9.03 9.05 23.66
CA ASN A 16 -9.32 10.50 23.61
C ASN A 16 -9.38 11.13 25.02
N GLY A 17 -8.91 10.40 26.04
CA GLY A 17 -8.93 10.83 27.44
C GLY A 17 -10.19 10.45 28.21
N THR A 18 -11.33 10.25 27.54
CA THR A 18 -12.60 9.83 28.17
C THR A 18 -13.05 8.45 27.75
N GLU A 19 -12.72 8.04 26.53
CA GLU A 19 -13.11 6.76 25.95
C GLU A 19 -11.91 6.07 25.31
N ASN A 20 -11.89 4.75 25.41
CA ASN A 20 -10.90 3.89 24.76
C ASN A 20 -11.58 3.05 23.68
N LEU A 21 -11.12 3.20 22.44
CA LEU A 21 -11.55 2.39 21.32
C LEU A 21 -10.45 1.39 20.97
N THR A 22 -10.62 0.13 21.36
CA THR A 22 -9.70 -0.95 21.01
C THR A 22 -10.05 -1.51 19.64
N ILE A 23 -9.11 -1.43 18.72
CA ILE A 23 -9.22 -1.94 17.35
C ILE A 23 -8.72 -3.39 17.27
N PHE A 24 -7.55 -3.67 17.85
CA PHE A 24 -6.94 -5.01 17.93
C PHE A 24 -6.54 -5.29 19.37
N LYS A 25 -6.67 -6.56 19.78
CA LYS A 25 -6.30 -7.01 21.14
C LYS A 25 -5.15 -8.02 21.16
N ASP A 26 -5.07 -8.88 20.17
CA ASP A 26 -4.04 -9.92 20.02
C ASP A 26 -4.01 -10.37 18.55
N LEU A 27 -3.80 -9.42 17.62
CA LEU A 27 -3.79 -9.74 16.22
C LEU A 27 -2.44 -10.35 15.83
N ASN A 28 -2.51 -11.51 15.17
CA ASN A 28 -1.35 -12.22 14.65
C ASN A 28 -1.49 -12.40 13.14
N LEU A 29 -0.42 -12.16 12.37
CA LEU A 29 -0.41 -12.31 10.92
C LEU A 29 1.00 -12.62 10.43
N ASN A 30 1.10 -13.59 9.53
CA ASN A 30 2.32 -13.86 8.76
C ASN A 30 2.01 -13.71 7.27
N VAL A 31 2.86 -12.96 6.56
CA VAL A 31 2.77 -12.76 5.11
C VAL A 31 4.02 -13.31 4.46
N LYS A 32 3.87 -14.23 3.52
CA LYS A 32 5.00 -14.81 2.78
C LYS A 32 5.52 -13.85 1.73
N GLU A 33 6.84 -13.85 1.56
CA GLU A 33 7.50 -13.10 0.49
C GLU A 33 6.98 -13.51 -0.89
N GLY A 34 6.71 -12.51 -1.75
CA GLY A 34 6.18 -12.71 -3.10
C GLY A 34 4.68 -13.05 -3.15
N SER A 35 4.00 -13.23 -2.00
CA SER A 35 2.57 -13.49 -2.00
C SER A 35 1.73 -12.25 -2.19
N LYS A 36 0.53 -12.44 -2.73
CA LYS A 36 -0.53 -11.46 -2.84
C LYS A 36 -1.58 -11.76 -1.76
N THR A 37 -1.43 -11.13 -0.61
CA THR A 37 -2.32 -11.30 0.54
C THR A 37 -3.43 -10.27 0.49
N VAL A 38 -4.68 -10.72 0.57
CA VAL A 38 -5.85 -9.84 0.62
C VAL A 38 -6.51 -9.93 1.98
N ILE A 39 -6.82 -8.77 2.56
CA ILE A 39 -7.52 -8.67 3.85
C ILE A 39 -8.86 -8.00 3.61
N THR A 40 -9.93 -8.74 3.83
CA THR A 40 -11.30 -8.25 3.70
C THR A 40 -11.92 -7.91 5.06
N GLY A 41 -12.99 -7.13 5.07
CA GLY A 41 -13.75 -6.81 6.27
C GLY A 41 -14.67 -5.63 6.07
N GLN A 42 -15.62 -5.46 6.99
CA GLN A 42 -16.54 -4.32 6.96
C GLN A 42 -15.82 -2.98 7.15
N SER A 43 -16.48 -1.88 6.78
CA SER A 43 -15.97 -0.54 7.11
C SER A 43 -15.82 -0.41 8.63
N GLY A 44 -14.73 0.21 9.08
CA GLY A 44 -14.43 0.36 10.51
C GLY A 44 -13.86 -0.89 11.21
N SER A 45 -13.63 -2.02 10.51
CA SER A 45 -13.09 -3.24 11.13
C SER A 45 -11.58 -3.17 11.47
N GLY A 46 -10.88 -2.07 11.13
CA GLY A 46 -9.46 -1.86 11.43
C GLY A 46 -8.50 -2.15 10.27
N LYS A 47 -8.98 -2.45 9.04
CA LYS A 47 -8.13 -2.75 7.87
C LYS A 47 -7.08 -1.67 7.60
N SER A 48 -7.51 -0.42 7.47
CA SER A 48 -6.62 0.72 7.24
C SER A 48 -5.67 0.96 8.41
N THR A 49 -6.15 0.74 9.65
CA THR A 49 -5.31 0.83 10.86
C THR A 49 -4.18 -0.20 10.80
N LEU A 50 -4.48 -1.44 10.41
CA LEU A 50 -3.46 -2.49 10.25
C LEU A 50 -2.41 -2.11 9.21
N LEU A 51 -2.84 -1.65 8.02
CA LEU A 51 -1.91 -1.18 6.98
C LEU A 51 -1.09 0.02 7.43
N ASN A 52 -1.70 0.98 8.14
CA ASN A 52 -1.01 2.16 8.65
C ASN A 52 0.07 1.78 9.68
N ILE A 53 -0.17 0.78 10.53
CA ILE A 53 0.84 0.29 11.47
C ILE A 53 1.96 -0.42 10.72
N ILE A 54 1.66 -1.33 9.78
CA ILE A 54 2.67 -1.97 8.93
C ILE A 54 3.45 -0.92 8.14
N GLY A 55 2.78 0.13 7.65
CA GLY A 55 3.37 1.24 6.90
C GLY A 55 4.18 2.23 7.75
N SER A 56 4.22 2.04 9.07
CA SER A 56 4.83 3.02 10.00
C SER A 56 4.26 4.43 9.83
N ILE A 57 2.95 4.53 9.56
CA ILE A 57 2.17 5.77 9.51
C ILE A 57 1.48 5.99 10.86
N ASP A 58 1.09 4.89 11.51
CA ASP A 58 0.51 4.87 12.85
C ASP A 58 1.32 3.92 13.74
N SER A 59 1.24 4.10 15.06
CA SER A 59 1.95 3.29 16.05
C SER A 59 1.06 2.20 16.64
N ALA A 60 1.63 1.05 16.98
CA ALA A 60 0.98 0.04 17.82
C ALA A 60 0.89 0.53 19.27
N THR A 61 -0.12 0.05 20.00
CA THR A 61 -0.19 0.22 21.47
C THR A 61 0.75 -0.77 22.14
N SER A 62 0.75 -2.03 21.70
CA SER A 62 1.69 -3.08 22.12
C SER A 62 1.82 -4.15 21.04
N GLY A 63 2.68 -5.15 21.27
CA GLY A 63 2.99 -6.19 20.30
C GLY A 63 4.14 -5.80 19.38
N THR A 64 4.42 -6.65 18.38
CA THR A 64 5.55 -6.45 17.46
C THR A 64 5.13 -6.61 16.01
N VAL A 65 5.69 -5.76 15.14
CA VAL A 65 5.56 -5.83 13.69
C VAL A 65 6.96 -5.85 13.09
N ILE A 66 7.30 -6.94 12.43
CA ILE A 66 8.55 -7.10 11.69
C ILE A 66 8.23 -7.11 10.20
N ALA A 67 8.91 -6.28 9.41
CA ALA A 67 8.78 -6.26 7.96
C ALA A 67 10.16 -6.32 7.31
N GLY A 68 10.49 -7.44 6.66
CA GLY A 68 11.85 -7.72 6.20
C GLY A 68 12.87 -7.58 7.33
N PRO A 69 13.89 -6.73 7.18
CA PRO A 69 14.89 -6.49 8.23
C PRO A 69 14.45 -5.46 9.29
N TRP A 70 13.23 -4.89 9.18
CA TRP A 70 12.79 -3.77 10.00
C TRP A 70 11.88 -4.22 11.13
N ASN A 71 12.22 -3.84 12.39
CA ASN A 71 11.26 -3.89 13.49
C ASN A 71 10.45 -2.59 13.50
N VAL A 72 9.30 -2.62 12.81
CA VAL A 72 8.48 -1.43 12.54
C VAL A 72 8.00 -0.75 13.82
N THR A 73 7.73 -1.52 14.87
CA THR A 73 7.23 -1.00 16.15
C THR A 73 8.28 -0.25 16.98
N SER A 74 9.56 -0.33 16.61
CA SER A 74 10.67 0.32 17.35
C SER A 74 11.50 1.29 16.51
N LEU A 75 11.06 1.64 15.30
CA LEU A 75 11.78 2.55 14.42
C LEU A 75 11.78 3.99 14.96
N SER A 76 12.93 4.63 14.94
CA SER A 76 13.05 6.08 15.09
C SER A 76 12.45 6.81 13.88
N GLU A 77 12.11 8.09 14.00
CA GLU A 77 11.53 8.88 12.88
C GLU A 77 12.40 8.83 11.61
N LYS A 78 13.71 8.86 11.75
CA LYS A 78 14.66 8.75 10.63
C LYS A 78 14.58 7.38 9.97
N GLU A 79 14.52 6.32 10.76
CA GLU A 79 14.38 4.95 10.24
C GLU A 79 13.02 4.72 9.60
N GLN A 80 11.93 5.29 10.16
CA GLN A 80 10.61 5.25 9.56
C GLN A 80 10.60 5.88 8.16
N ALA A 81 11.25 7.04 7.98
CA ALA A 81 11.36 7.68 6.68
C ALA A 81 12.15 6.79 5.69
N LEU A 82 13.23 6.16 6.15
CA LEU A 82 14.05 5.26 5.35
C LEU A 82 13.29 3.97 4.98
N TYR A 83 12.58 3.37 5.93
CA TYR A 83 11.70 2.22 5.73
C TYR A 83 10.65 2.49 4.66
N ARG A 84 9.88 3.59 4.79
CA ARG A 84 8.88 3.97 3.82
C ARG A 84 9.44 4.26 2.43
N SER A 85 10.62 4.89 2.35
CA SER A 85 11.19 5.27 1.07
C SER A 85 11.90 4.14 0.32
N LYS A 86 12.42 3.13 1.04
CA LYS A 86 13.22 2.05 0.44
C LYS A 86 12.56 0.69 0.41
N PHE A 87 11.66 0.42 1.35
CA PHE A 87 11.09 -0.92 1.52
C PHE A 87 9.62 -0.98 1.09
N LEU A 88 8.90 0.15 1.17
CA LEU A 88 7.46 0.19 0.93
C LEU A 88 7.07 0.91 -0.34
N GLY A 89 6.03 0.38 -1.01
CA GLY A 89 5.18 1.10 -1.94
C GLY A 89 3.79 1.28 -1.33
N LEU A 90 3.31 2.53 -1.24
CA LEU A 90 2.02 2.84 -0.62
C LEU A 90 1.01 3.29 -1.66
N ILE A 91 -0.18 2.67 -1.64
CA ILE A 91 -1.31 3.00 -2.50
C ILE A 91 -2.53 3.19 -1.60
N PHE A 92 -3.19 4.33 -1.73
CA PHE A 92 -4.34 4.71 -0.91
C PHE A 92 -5.61 4.83 -1.76
N GLN A 93 -6.76 4.81 -1.12
CA GLN A 93 -8.06 5.07 -1.71
C GLN A 93 -8.11 6.48 -2.35
N PHE A 94 -7.57 7.48 -1.66
CA PHE A 94 -7.28 8.79 -2.24
C PHE A 94 -5.86 8.77 -2.81
N HIS A 95 -5.70 9.18 -4.04
CA HIS A 95 -4.44 9.05 -4.80
C HIS A 95 -3.29 9.88 -4.21
N TYR A 96 -3.61 10.98 -3.47
CA TYR A 96 -2.65 11.93 -2.89
C TYR A 96 -1.59 12.38 -3.90
N LEU A 97 -2.05 12.71 -5.13
CA LEU A 97 -1.17 13.30 -6.13
C LEU A 97 -0.96 14.78 -5.85
N LEU A 98 0.25 15.25 -6.09
CA LEU A 98 0.61 16.66 -6.02
C LEU A 98 -0.05 17.37 -7.21
N LYS A 99 -0.96 18.30 -6.96
CA LYS A 99 -1.86 18.90 -7.96
C LYS A 99 -1.13 19.73 -9.02
N ASP A 100 -0.01 20.35 -8.64
CA ASP A 100 0.79 21.23 -9.49
C ASP A 100 1.93 20.48 -10.20
N PHE A 101 1.97 19.15 -10.09
CA PHE A 101 2.95 18.28 -10.71
C PHE A 101 2.28 17.35 -11.71
N THR A 102 2.92 17.17 -12.87
CA THR A 102 2.46 16.24 -13.90
C THR A 102 2.44 14.79 -13.40
N ALA A 103 1.82 13.89 -14.16
CA ALA A 103 1.86 12.44 -13.86
C ALA A 103 3.31 11.94 -13.74
N LEU A 104 4.17 12.32 -14.67
CA LEU A 104 5.60 11.99 -14.65
C LEU A 104 6.29 12.51 -13.40
N GLU A 105 6.03 13.77 -13.03
CA GLU A 105 6.62 14.41 -11.85
C GLU A 105 6.15 13.77 -10.55
N ASN A 106 4.88 13.44 -10.42
CA ASN A 106 4.34 12.71 -9.28
C ASN A 106 5.03 11.35 -9.06
N VAL A 107 5.45 10.68 -10.11
CA VAL A 107 6.13 9.39 -10.00
C VAL A 107 7.61 9.57 -9.72
N TYR A 108 8.35 10.35 -10.53
CA TYR A 108 9.81 10.44 -10.36
C TYR A 108 10.24 11.15 -9.08
N MET A 109 9.40 12.06 -8.55
CA MET A 109 9.75 12.84 -7.34
C MET A 109 10.07 11.93 -6.15
N ALA A 110 9.34 10.81 -5.99
CA ALA A 110 9.59 9.87 -4.90
C ALA A 110 10.99 9.23 -4.99
N ALA A 111 11.46 8.91 -6.19
CA ALA A 111 12.81 8.37 -6.39
C ALA A 111 13.89 9.45 -6.25
N PHE A 112 13.62 10.65 -6.76
CA PHE A 112 14.52 11.79 -6.64
C PHE A 112 14.76 12.16 -5.17
N MET A 113 13.70 12.21 -4.35
CA MET A 113 13.81 12.47 -2.92
C MET A 113 14.49 11.32 -2.15
N ALA A 114 14.43 10.09 -2.66
CA ALA A 114 15.17 8.94 -2.11
C ALA A 114 16.66 8.92 -2.51
N GLY A 115 17.14 9.95 -3.27
CA GLY A 115 18.56 10.15 -3.64
C GLY A 115 18.92 9.68 -5.04
N MET A 116 17.96 9.24 -5.87
CA MET A 116 18.23 8.92 -7.28
C MET A 116 18.49 10.21 -8.09
N SER A 117 19.39 10.17 -9.08
CA SER A 117 19.56 11.32 -9.96
C SER A 117 18.27 11.64 -10.72
N LYS A 118 17.99 12.92 -10.97
CA LYS A 118 16.75 13.36 -11.64
C LYS A 118 16.56 12.69 -13.01
N LYS A 119 17.67 12.48 -13.75
CA LYS A 119 17.67 11.83 -15.07
C LYS A 119 17.18 10.39 -14.96
N LEU A 120 17.82 9.59 -14.11
CA LEU A 120 17.45 8.18 -13.89
C LEU A 120 16.04 8.04 -13.32
N ALA A 121 15.65 8.92 -12.39
CA ALA A 121 14.31 8.91 -11.82
C ALA A 121 13.22 9.15 -12.87
N LYS A 122 13.46 10.09 -13.81
CA LYS A 122 12.55 10.33 -14.95
C LYS A 122 12.45 9.14 -15.88
N GLU A 123 13.59 8.59 -16.33
CA GLU A 123 13.63 7.43 -17.23
C GLU A 123 12.86 6.23 -16.61
N LYS A 124 13.07 5.96 -15.32
CA LYS A 124 12.36 4.90 -14.61
C LYS A 124 10.86 5.20 -14.48
N ALA A 125 10.48 6.45 -14.23
CA ALA A 125 9.08 6.85 -14.12
C ALA A 125 8.34 6.73 -15.46
N GLU A 126 8.97 7.08 -16.57
CA GLU A 126 8.41 6.90 -17.92
C GLU A 126 8.10 5.43 -18.19
N ILE A 127 9.04 4.52 -17.88
CA ILE A 127 8.82 3.07 -18.04
C ILE A 127 7.61 2.61 -17.20
N LEU A 128 7.55 3.00 -15.92
CA LEU A 128 6.45 2.60 -15.03
C LEU A 128 5.10 3.17 -15.49
N LEU A 129 5.07 4.41 -15.98
CA LEU A 129 3.86 5.01 -16.53
C LEU A 129 3.41 4.34 -17.82
N CYS A 130 4.33 3.93 -18.69
CA CYS A 130 4.00 3.09 -19.85
C CYS A 130 3.43 1.75 -19.41
N ASP A 131 4.02 1.10 -18.40
CA ASP A 131 3.57 -0.20 -17.88
C ASP A 131 2.16 -0.18 -17.30
N VAL A 132 1.73 0.97 -16.79
CA VAL A 132 0.34 1.17 -16.33
C VAL A 132 -0.58 1.77 -17.41
N GLY A 133 -0.11 1.88 -18.67
CA GLY A 133 -0.89 2.35 -19.83
C GLY A 133 -1.13 3.86 -19.83
N LEU A 134 -0.16 4.66 -19.38
CA LEU A 134 -0.23 6.13 -19.32
C LEU A 134 0.84 6.82 -20.17
N GLU A 135 1.36 6.17 -21.21
CA GLU A 135 2.39 6.72 -22.09
C GLU A 135 1.97 8.05 -22.76
N LYS A 136 0.68 8.26 -22.98
CA LYS A 136 0.13 9.49 -23.57
C LYS A 136 -0.27 10.54 -22.52
N ARG A 137 -0.07 10.26 -21.24
CA ARG A 137 -0.50 11.09 -20.11
C ARG A 137 0.64 11.66 -19.27
N LEU A 138 1.89 11.43 -19.65
CA LEU A 138 3.08 11.80 -18.86
C LEU A 138 3.07 13.25 -18.36
N ASN A 139 2.67 14.17 -19.24
CA ASN A 139 2.68 15.61 -18.97
C ASN A 139 1.34 16.18 -18.47
N HIS A 140 0.33 15.33 -18.24
CA HIS A 140 -0.96 15.78 -17.73
C HIS A 140 -0.89 16.06 -16.22
N LEU A 141 -1.57 17.10 -15.79
CA LEU A 141 -1.79 17.39 -14.37
C LEU A 141 -2.90 16.47 -13.81
N PRO A 142 -2.92 16.20 -12.50
CA PRO A 142 -3.95 15.35 -11.88
C PRO A 142 -5.40 15.79 -12.18
N GLY A 143 -5.65 17.10 -12.36
CA GLY A 143 -6.95 17.62 -12.73
C GLY A 143 -7.42 17.28 -14.15
N GLU A 144 -6.50 16.89 -15.03
CA GLU A 144 -6.74 16.51 -16.41
C GLU A 144 -6.89 14.99 -16.58
N LEU A 145 -6.69 14.22 -15.50
CA LEU A 145 -6.74 12.77 -15.48
C LEU A 145 -8.08 12.28 -14.90
N SER A 146 -8.61 11.19 -15.45
CA SER A 146 -9.74 10.46 -14.85
C SER A 146 -9.36 9.85 -13.49
N GLY A 147 -10.35 9.39 -12.70
CA GLY A 147 -10.11 8.71 -11.43
C GLY A 147 -9.21 7.47 -11.58
N GLY A 148 -9.48 6.64 -12.58
CA GLY A 148 -8.67 5.47 -12.88
C GLY A 148 -7.26 5.81 -13.36
N GLU A 149 -7.09 6.87 -14.18
CA GLU A 149 -5.75 7.33 -14.59
C GLU A 149 -4.95 7.85 -13.40
N ARG A 150 -5.56 8.62 -12.49
CA ARG A 150 -4.90 9.04 -11.23
C ARG A 150 -4.46 7.85 -10.39
N GLN A 151 -5.29 6.80 -10.29
CA GLN A 151 -4.92 5.60 -9.54
C GLN A 151 -3.76 4.85 -10.21
N ARG A 152 -3.71 4.79 -11.54
CA ARG A 152 -2.56 4.22 -12.27
C ARG A 152 -1.27 5.00 -12.01
N VAL A 153 -1.32 6.33 -11.91
CA VAL A 153 -0.16 7.15 -11.49
C VAL A 153 0.27 6.79 -10.06
N ALA A 154 -0.68 6.59 -9.14
CA ALA A 154 -0.37 6.19 -7.75
C ALA A 154 0.28 4.79 -7.69
N VAL A 155 -0.16 3.84 -8.54
CA VAL A 155 0.47 2.51 -8.68
C VAL A 155 1.91 2.63 -9.20
N ALA A 156 2.14 3.42 -10.25
CA ALA A 156 3.49 3.66 -10.78
C ALA A 156 4.40 4.33 -9.73
N ARG A 157 3.88 5.31 -9.00
CA ARG A 157 4.61 5.98 -7.90
C ARG A 157 4.99 5.01 -6.78
N ALA A 158 4.11 4.07 -6.43
CA ALA A 158 4.41 3.09 -5.40
C ALA A 158 5.57 2.16 -5.79
N LEU A 159 5.79 1.90 -7.08
CA LEU A 159 6.81 1.01 -7.60
C LEU A 159 8.16 1.68 -7.90
N ILE A 160 8.23 3.02 -7.91
CA ILE A 160 9.41 3.74 -8.44
C ILE A 160 10.70 3.44 -7.67
N ASN A 161 10.62 3.23 -6.36
CA ASN A 161 11.77 2.92 -5.50
C ASN A 161 12.09 1.42 -5.42
N ASP A 162 11.44 0.60 -6.27
CA ASP A 162 11.64 -0.85 -6.29
C ASP A 162 11.37 -1.51 -4.91
N PRO A 163 10.22 -1.23 -4.25
CA PRO A 163 9.94 -1.72 -2.91
C PRO A 163 9.86 -3.25 -2.87
N GLU A 164 10.07 -3.84 -1.69
CA GLU A 164 9.84 -5.27 -1.49
C GLU A 164 8.39 -5.58 -1.10
N LEU A 165 7.71 -4.61 -0.48
CA LEU A 165 6.35 -4.73 -0.01
C LEU A 165 5.48 -3.57 -0.52
N ILE A 166 4.35 -3.91 -1.14
CA ILE A 166 3.32 -2.97 -1.55
C ILE A 166 2.15 -3.08 -0.57
N LEU A 167 1.74 -1.96 0.01
CA LEU A 167 0.55 -1.84 0.84
C LEU A 167 -0.51 -1.04 0.08
N ALA A 168 -1.68 -1.63 -0.14
CA ALA A 168 -2.77 -1.00 -0.88
C ALA A 168 -4.04 -0.93 0.00
N ASP A 169 -4.46 0.29 0.36
CA ASP A 169 -5.64 0.56 1.17
C ASP A 169 -6.80 1.01 0.31
N GLU A 170 -7.80 0.11 0.14
CA GLU A 170 -9.04 0.34 -0.65
C GLU A 170 -8.75 1.01 -2.01
N PRO A 171 -7.80 0.52 -2.82
CA PRO A 171 -7.29 1.22 -4.00
C PRO A 171 -8.33 1.43 -5.11
N THR A 172 -9.49 0.81 -5.00
CA THR A 172 -10.59 0.87 -5.96
C THR A 172 -11.84 1.55 -5.39
N GLY A 173 -11.84 1.94 -4.11
CA GLY A 173 -13.03 2.36 -3.38
C GLY A 173 -13.71 3.65 -3.89
N ASN A 174 -13.01 4.48 -4.67
CA ASN A 174 -13.53 5.73 -5.25
C ASN A 174 -13.76 5.63 -6.76
N LEU A 175 -13.73 4.43 -7.33
CA LEU A 175 -13.88 4.18 -8.76
C LEU A 175 -15.24 3.55 -9.07
N ASP A 176 -15.73 3.78 -10.27
CA ASP A 176 -16.86 3.01 -10.79
C ASP A 176 -16.48 1.52 -10.97
N PRO A 177 -17.46 0.60 -11.05
CA PRO A 177 -17.21 -0.84 -11.06
C PRO A 177 -16.27 -1.33 -12.17
N GLU A 178 -16.32 -0.71 -13.36
CA GLU A 178 -15.48 -1.09 -14.50
C GLU A 178 -14.02 -0.70 -14.24
N ASN A 179 -13.78 0.56 -13.85
CA ASN A 179 -12.45 1.02 -13.49
C ASN A 179 -11.89 0.31 -12.23
N ALA A 180 -12.75 -0.02 -11.26
CA ALA A 180 -12.37 -0.78 -10.08
C ALA A 180 -11.78 -2.16 -10.46
N LEU A 181 -12.43 -2.87 -11.36
CA LEU A 181 -11.95 -4.16 -11.88
C LEU A 181 -10.60 -4.01 -12.62
N LEU A 182 -10.50 -3.01 -13.49
CA LEU A 182 -9.27 -2.74 -14.26
C LEU A 182 -8.09 -2.42 -13.34
N ILE A 183 -8.29 -1.56 -12.35
CA ILE A 183 -7.23 -1.18 -11.40
C ILE A 183 -6.87 -2.35 -10.48
N GLY A 184 -7.86 -3.13 -10.04
CA GLY A 184 -7.62 -4.34 -9.28
C GLY A 184 -6.71 -5.32 -10.02
N ASN A 185 -7.06 -5.67 -11.24
CA ASN A 185 -6.26 -6.57 -12.08
C ASN A 185 -4.85 -6.00 -12.36
N LEU A 186 -4.76 -4.69 -12.59
CA LEU A 186 -3.48 -4.01 -12.79
C LEU A 186 -2.57 -4.15 -11.57
N LEU A 187 -3.09 -3.98 -10.35
CA LEU A 187 -2.30 -4.12 -9.11
C LEU A 187 -1.69 -5.52 -8.98
N PHE A 188 -2.47 -6.56 -9.19
CA PHE A 188 -1.98 -7.94 -9.14
C PHE A 188 -0.95 -8.21 -10.23
N SER A 189 -1.21 -7.77 -11.48
CA SER A 189 -0.27 -7.95 -12.59
C SER A 189 1.04 -7.20 -12.38
N MET A 190 1.00 -5.98 -11.83
CA MET A 190 2.20 -5.21 -11.53
C MET A 190 3.02 -5.82 -10.39
N ALA A 191 2.36 -6.31 -9.32
CA ALA A 191 3.02 -7.02 -8.24
C ALA A 191 3.73 -8.28 -8.76
N GLU A 192 3.09 -9.04 -9.66
CA GLU A 192 3.67 -10.22 -10.30
C GLU A 192 4.84 -9.86 -11.25
N LYS A 193 4.63 -8.91 -12.16
CA LYS A 193 5.64 -8.45 -13.12
C LYS A 193 6.93 -8.01 -12.43
N TYR A 194 6.79 -7.26 -11.33
CA TYR A 194 7.91 -6.73 -10.56
C TYR A 194 8.34 -7.62 -9.39
N LYS A 195 7.74 -8.81 -9.24
CA LYS A 195 8.02 -9.81 -8.18
C LYS A 195 7.94 -9.22 -6.78
N LYS A 196 6.86 -8.46 -6.50
CA LYS A 196 6.66 -7.77 -5.22
C LYS A 196 5.65 -8.51 -4.35
N THR A 197 5.83 -8.43 -3.05
CA THR A 197 4.78 -8.83 -2.10
C THR A 197 3.70 -7.75 -2.07
N LEU A 198 2.44 -8.17 -2.08
CA LEU A 198 1.30 -7.27 -1.99
C LEU A 198 0.45 -7.60 -0.76
N ILE A 199 0.16 -6.60 0.06
CA ILE A 199 -0.92 -6.65 1.04
C ILE A 199 -1.99 -5.64 0.58
N LEU A 200 -3.14 -6.17 0.23
CA LEU A 200 -4.30 -5.39 -0.22
C LEU A 200 -5.41 -5.47 0.83
N VAL A 201 -5.92 -4.35 1.29
CA VAL A 201 -7.16 -4.34 2.06
C VAL A 201 -8.30 -3.81 1.20
N THR A 202 -9.44 -4.49 1.25
CA THR A 202 -10.63 -4.12 0.48
C THR A 202 -11.89 -4.70 1.09
N HIS A 203 -13.03 -4.10 0.77
CA HIS A 203 -14.36 -4.68 1.00
C HIS A 203 -14.91 -5.41 -0.24
N ASP A 204 -14.23 -5.32 -1.39
CA ASP A 204 -14.63 -6.00 -2.64
C ASP A 204 -14.21 -7.47 -2.61
N LYS A 205 -15.22 -8.35 -2.49
CA LYS A 205 -15.02 -9.81 -2.48
C LYS A 205 -14.55 -10.37 -3.83
N ASN A 206 -14.83 -9.68 -4.95
CA ASN A 206 -14.37 -10.16 -6.25
C ASN A 206 -12.88 -9.91 -6.42
N LEU A 207 -12.41 -8.75 -5.97
CA LEU A 207 -10.99 -8.43 -5.97
C LEU A 207 -10.22 -9.37 -5.03
N ALA A 208 -10.83 -9.79 -3.90
CA ALA A 208 -10.22 -10.71 -2.96
C ALA A 208 -9.88 -12.09 -3.55
N LYS A 209 -10.66 -12.56 -4.52
CA LYS A 209 -10.42 -13.86 -5.18
C LYS A 209 -9.12 -13.93 -5.99
N ASN A 210 -8.52 -12.79 -6.32
CA ASN A 210 -7.26 -12.73 -7.06
C ASN A 210 -6.02 -12.84 -6.16
N GLY A 211 -6.21 -12.88 -4.83
CA GLY A 211 -5.14 -13.07 -3.87
C GLY A 211 -4.69 -14.53 -3.76
N ASP A 212 -3.44 -14.75 -3.41
CA ASP A 212 -2.91 -16.10 -3.10
C ASP A 212 -3.40 -16.57 -1.73
N VAL A 213 -3.59 -15.62 -0.80
CA VAL A 213 -4.12 -15.86 0.55
C VAL A 213 -5.12 -14.76 0.87
N CYS A 214 -6.27 -15.15 1.43
CA CYS A 214 -7.31 -14.21 1.85
C CYS A 214 -7.56 -14.33 3.35
N TYR A 215 -7.57 -13.17 4.02
CA TYR A 215 -7.97 -13.05 5.42
C TYR A 215 -9.25 -12.22 5.53
N SER A 216 -10.02 -12.50 6.57
CA SER A 216 -11.17 -11.67 6.97
C SER A 216 -10.90 -11.09 8.35
N ILE A 217 -11.05 -9.76 8.47
CA ILE A 217 -10.97 -9.08 9.77
C ILE A 217 -12.37 -8.73 10.27
N ASN A 218 -12.67 -9.18 11.47
CA ASN A 218 -13.96 -8.91 12.13
C ASN A 218 -13.74 -8.67 13.62
N CYS A 219 -14.22 -7.52 14.12
CA CYS A 219 -14.08 -7.11 15.53
C CYS A 219 -12.64 -7.30 16.05
N GLY A 220 -11.65 -6.86 15.27
CA GLY A 220 -10.24 -6.92 15.64
C GLY A 220 -9.59 -8.31 15.54
N ASN A 221 -10.34 -9.34 15.13
CA ASN A 221 -9.82 -10.69 14.92
C ASN A 221 -9.61 -10.95 13.42
N LEU A 222 -8.45 -11.49 13.09
CA LEU A 222 -8.08 -11.91 11.75
C LEU A 222 -8.25 -13.44 11.61
N LYS A 223 -8.94 -13.87 10.55
CA LYS A 223 -9.09 -15.29 10.21
C LYS A 223 -8.81 -15.50 8.73
N GLU A 224 -8.12 -16.57 8.40
CA GLU A 224 -7.99 -17.03 7.03
C GLU A 224 -9.35 -17.45 6.48
N ALA A 225 -9.69 -16.99 5.26
CA ALA A 225 -11.02 -17.11 4.66
C ALA A 225 -11.06 -18.19 3.56
#